data_f50a01597a4c703e647b746c98be9433
#
_entry.id   f50a01597a4c703e647b746c98be9433
#
_cell.length_a   1.000
_cell.length_b   1.000
_cell.length_c   1.000
_cell.angle_alpha   90.00
_cell.angle_beta   90.00
_cell.angle_gamma   90.00
#
_symmetry.space_group_name_H-M   'P 1'
#
loop_
_entity.id
_entity.type
_entity.pdbx_description
1 polymer ?
#
loop_
_entity_poly.entity_id
_entity_poly.type
_entity_poly.pdbx_seq_one_letter_code
_entity_poly.pdbx_strand_id
1 'polypeptide(L)'
;YAHNLAVLGVGNHESSVLKRMEFSPTTRLAERLRAKTGATIFEAGYTSWVFIQARRSTKGKKRPTAASLKLWRTHGHGSGGGFNQGTTQFAKISQYICDANIILHGHIHREWIMTQNRSRISNRGTVYQDTQTFVQLPSYKDEFADGYSGVKSANWAVERGMAPKPIGAMWLKIFFDRDRLTFALERAQ
;
A
#
# COMPACT_ATOMS: atom_id res chain seq x y z
N TYR A 1 7.31 -12.44 -13.67
CA TYR A 1 6.59 -11.37 -12.96
C TYR A 1 7.53 -10.36 -12.29
N ALA A 2 8.76 -10.74 -11.90
CA ALA A 2 9.68 -9.85 -11.17
C ALA A 2 10.10 -8.58 -11.94
N HIS A 3 10.05 -8.60 -13.27
CA HIS A 3 10.31 -7.42 -14.12
C HIS A 3 9.22 -6.33 -14.00
N ASN A 4 8.07 -6.66 -13.43
CA ASN A 4 6.98 -5.71 -13.19
C ASN A 4 6.99 -5.14 -11.76
N LEU A 5 7.92 -5.57 -10.92
CA LEU A 5 8.05 -5.09 -9.55
C LEU A 5 8.67 -3.69 -9.55
N ALA A 6 7.92 -2.70 -9.07
CA ALA A 6 8.38 -1.31 -9.03
C ALA A 6 8.97 -0.92 -7.67
N VAL A 7 8.37 -1.36 -6.57
CA VAL A 7 8.74 -0.94 -5.21
C VAL A 7 8.73 -2.13 -4.26
N LEU A 8 9.80 -2.29 -3.49
CA LEU A 8 9.89 -3.19 -2.34
C LEU A 8 9.94 -2.38 -1.06
N GLY A 9 9.08 -2.69 -0.11
CA GLY A 9 9.04 -2.03 1.19
C GLY A 9 9.48 -2.95 2.32
N VAL A 10 9.99 -2.33 3.38
CA VAL A 10 10.39 -3.02 4.63
C VAL A 10 9.16 -3.19 5.52
N GLY A 11 9.02 -4.37 6.11
CA GLY A 11 8.08 -4.67 7.18
C GLY A 11 8.75 -4.76 8.56
N ASN A 12 7.97 -5.08 9.58
CA ASN A 12 8.47 -5.22 10.95
C ASN A 12 9.44 -6.40 11.11
N HIS A 13 9.25 -7.49 10.35
CA HIS A 13 10.15 -8.64 10.38
C HIS A 13 11.51 -8.29 9.79
N GLU A 14 11.57 -7.70 8.60
CA GLU A 14 12.80 -7.26 7.95
C GLU A 14 13.51 -6.17 8.76
N SER A 15 12.75 -5.23 9.33
CA SER A 15 13.28 -4.22 10.24
C SER A 15 13.91 -4.82 11.50
N SER A 16 13.35 -5.91 12.03
CA SER A 16 13.91 -6.62 13.17
C SER A 16 15.23 -7.32 12.82
N VAL A 17 15.31 -7.94 11.64
CA VAL A 17 16.55 -8.55 11.14
C VAL A 17 17.64 -7.49 10.97
N LEU A 18 17.32 -6.37 10.34
CA LEU A 18 18.25 -5.27 10.13
C LEU A 18 18.83 -4.76 11.44
N LYS A 19 18.00 -4.55 12.47
CA LYS A 19 18.42 -4.05 13.78
C LYS A 19 19.29 -5.02 14.56
N ARG A 20 19.13 -6.34 14.38
CA ARG A 20 19.83 -7.36 15.14
C ARG A 20 21.07 -7.87 14.45
N MET A 21 21.07 -7.90 13.12
CA MET A 21 22.09 -8.57 12.31
C MET A 21 22.80 -7.60 11.35
N GLU A 22 22.47 -6.32 11.39
CA GLU A 22 23.01 -5.30 10.46
C GLU A 22 22.88 -5.71 8.97
N PHE A 23 21.88 -6.54 8.70
CA PHE A 23 21.62 -7.13 7.39
C PHE A 23 20.21 -6.79 6.91
N SER A 24 20.07 -6.25 5.70
CA SER A 24 18.80 -5.95 5.09
C SER A 24 18.36 -7.04 4.09
N PRO A 25 17.39 -7.90 4.45
CA PRO A 25 16.85 -8.89 3.52
C PRO A 25 16.20 -8.25 2.29
N THR A 26 15.56 -7.10 2.47
CA THR A 26 14.88 -6.37 1.39
C THR A 26 15.88 -5.84 0.37
N THR A 27 16.98 -5.25 0.81
CA THR A 27 18.05 -4.77 -0.07
C THR A 27 18.66 -5.92 -0.88
N ARG A 28 18.98 -7.03 -0.22
CA ARG A 28 19.51 -8.22 -0.91
C ARG A 28 18.55 -8.79 -1.94
N LEU A 29 17.25 -8.81 -1.62
CA LEU A 29 16.24 -9.25 -2.57
C LEU A 29 16.15 -8.30 -3.76
N ALA A 30 16.13 -7.00 -3.52
CA ALA A 30 16.09 -5.99 -4.57
C ALA A 30 17.31 -6.09 -5.51
N GLU A 31 18.51 -6.22 -4.96
CA GLU A 31 19.75 -6.39 -5.73
C GLU A 31 19.69 -7.63 -6.64
N ARG A 32 19.29 -8.78 -6.09
CA ARG A 32 19.16 -10.03 -6.84
C ARG A 32 18.10 -9.93 -7.94
N LEU A 33 16.98 -9.30 -7.66
CA LEU A 33 15.92 -9.13 -8.65
C LEU A 33 16.34 -8.18 -9.76
N ARG A 34 17.00 -7.06 -9.43
CA ARG A 34 17.59 -6.15 -10.44
C ARG A 34 18.58 -6.86 -11.33
N ALA A 35 19.52 -7.59 -10.74
CA ALA A 35 20.54 -8.35 -11.48
C ALA A 35 19.91 -9.41 -12.41
N LYS A 36 18.84 -10.08 -11.96
CA LYS A 36 18.19 -11.14 -12.73
C LYS A 36 17.27 -10.63 -13.84
N THR A 37 16.63 -9.50 -13.66
CA THR A 37 15.55 -9.02 -14.53
C THR A 37 15.88 -7.76 -15.32
N GLY A 38 16.92 -7.01 -14.93
CA GLY A 38 17.19 -5.67 -15.45
C GLY A 38 16.15 -4.61 -15.06
N ALA A 39 15.17 -4.96 -14.23
CA ALA A 39 14.09 -4.06 -13.84
C ALA A 39 14.56 -2.99 -12.84
N THR A 40 14.02 -1.79 -12.95
CA THR A 40 14.22 -0.74 -11.96
C THR A 40 13.30 -0.99 -10.77
N ILE A 41 13.85 -1.49 -9.68
CA ILE A 41 13.11 -1.77 -8.44
C ILE A 41 13.57 -0.77 -7.38
N PHE A 42 12.65 0.05 -6.88
CA PHE A 42 12.94 0.99 -5.81
C PHE A 42 12.81 0.32 -4.45
N GLU A 43 13.79 0.54 -3.61
CA GLU A 43 13.70 0.14 -2.21
C GLU A 43 13.05 1.25 -1.41
N ALA A 44 12.04 0.89 -0.65
CA ALA A 44 11.32 1.79 0.22
C ALA A 44 11.50 1.36 1.69
N GLY A 45 11.54 2.31 2.57
CA GLY A 45 11.55 2.06 4.01
C GLY A 45 10.22 1.49 4.53
N TYR A 46 10.01 1.64 5.82
CA TYR A 46 8.77 1.27 6.51
C TYR A 46 7.58 2.09 5.99
N THR A 47 7.84 3.33 5.60
CA THR A 47 6.91 4.24 4.92
C THR A 47 7.55 4.77 3.64
N SER A 48 6.72 5.14 2.67
CA SER A 48 7.20 5.82 1.46
C SER A 48 6.08 6.51 0.70
N TRP A 49 6.47 7.48 -0.12
CA TRP A 49 5.62 8.08 -1.12
C TRP A 49 5.86 7.44 -2.48
N VAL A 50 4.77 7.20 -3.20
CA VAL A 50 4.79 6.81 -4.62
C VAL A 50 4.05 7.89 -5.39
N PHE A 51 4.76 8.55 -6.29
CA PHE A 51 4.21 9.62 -7.10
C PHE A 51 4.04 9.16 -8.54
N ILE A 52 2.79 8.94 -8.95
CA ILE A 52 2.46 8.47 -10.29
C ILE A 52 2.11 9.68 -11.13
N GLN A 53 2.84 9.90 -12.21
CA GLN A 53 2.57 10.96 -13.17
C GLN A 53 2.19 10.35 -14.51
N ALA A 54 1.12 10.86 -15.11
CA ALA A 54 0.75 10.58 -16.47
C ALA A 54 0.72 11.86 -17.29
N ARG A 55 1.21 11.79 -18.53
CA ARG A 55 1.21 12.90 -19.48
C ARG A 55 0.47 12.47 -20.75
N ARG A 56 -0.52 13.23 -21.14
CA ARG A 56 -1.23 13.01 -22.39
C ARG A 56 -0.80 14.06 -23.41
N SER A 57 -0.16 13.61 -24.49
CA SER A 57 0.08 14.46 -25.66
C SER A 57 -1.21 14.56 -26.46
N THR A 58 -1.70 15.78 -26.67
CA THR A 58 -2.83 16.06 -27.53
C THR A 58 -2.31 16.80 -28.77
N LYS A 59 -2.63 16.27 -29.97
CA LYS A 59 -2.29 16.96 -31.25
C LYS A 59 -2.79 18.39 -31.17
N GLY A 60 -1.92 19.37 -31.44
CA GLY A 60 -2.27 20.79 -31.48
C GLY A 60 -2.11 21.58 -30.18
N LYS A 61 -1.87 20.95 -29.04
CA LYS A 61 -1.52 21.67 -27.78
C LYS A 61 -0.01 21.83 -27.62
N LYS A 62 0.45 23.04 -27.37
CA LYS A 62 1.88 23.34 -27.13
C LYS A 62 2.45 22.69 -25.86
N ARG A 63 1.60 22.30 -24.92
CA ARG A 63 2.01 21.62 -23.67
C ARG A 63 1.13 20.39 -23.43
N PRO A 64 1.71 19.23 -23.09
CA PRO A 64 0.93 18.06 -22.72
C PRO A 64 0.19 18.32 -21.40
N THR A 65 -1.02 17.82 -21.30
CA THR A 65 -1.73 17.79 -20.03
C THR A 65 -1.05 16.76 -19.13
N ALA A 66 -0.71 17.18 -17.92
CA ALA A 66 -0.11 16.32 -16.90
C ALA A 66 -1.07 16.16 -15.73
N ALA A 67 -1.21 14.92 -15.28
CA ALA A 67 -1.97 14.60 -14.07
C ALA A 67 -1.13 13.72 -13.15
N SER A 68 -1.39 13.79 -11.86
CA SER A 68 -0.65 13.04 -10.86
C SER A 68 -1.57 12.38 -9.84
N LEU A 69 -1.12 11.26 -9.32
CA LEU A 69 -1.73 10.54 -8.22
C LEU A 69 -0.65 10.30 -7.15
N LYS A 70 -0.92 10.72 -5.93
CA LYS A 70 -0.01 10.60 -4.79
C LYS A 70 -0.45 9.46 -3.90
N LEU A 71 0.38 8.45 -3.77
CA LEU A 71 0.18 7.36 -2.84
C LEU A 71 1.17 7.47 -1.69
N TRP A 72 0.68 7.34 -0.49
CA TRP A 72 1.51 7.11 0.67
C TRP A 72 1.30 5.69 1.15
N ARG A 73 2.38 4.96 1.37
CA ARG A 73 2.33 3.61 1.90
C ARG A 73 3.05 3.51 3.22
N THR A 74 2.53 2.67 4.09
CA THR A 74 3.18 2.21 5.31
C THR A 74 3.04 0.70 5.44
N HIS A 75 4.07 0.05 6.01
CA HIS A 75 3.86 -1.33 6.45
C HIS A 75 2.73 -1.40 7.47
N GLY A 76 2.60 -0.37 8.29
CA GLY A 76 1.59 -0.31 9.31
C GLY A 76 2.06 -0.82 10.67
N HIS A 77 1.17 -0.69 11.64
CA HIS A 77 1.41 -1.08 13.03
C HIS A 77 0.08 -1.36 13.75
N GLY A 78 0.16 -1.90 14.95
CA GLY A 78 -0.99 -2.18 15.80
C GLY A 78 -1.57 -3.58 15.60
N SER A 79 -2.68 -3.86 16.26
CA SER A 79 -3.40 -5.11 16.13
C SER A 79 -4.69 -4.90 15.35
N GLY A 80 -5.00 -5.82 14.43
CA GLY A 80 -6.27 -5.85 13.71
C GLY A 80 -7.42 -6.45 14.52
N GLY A 81 -7.28 -6.55 15.84
CA GLY A 81 -8.29 -7.13 16.73
C GLY A 81 -9.45 -6.19 17.02
N GLY A 82 -10.58 -6.79 17.42
CA GLY A 82 -11.78 -6.08 17.82
C GLY A 82 -12.57 -5.47 16.66
N PHE A 83 -13.61 -4.74 17.02
CA PHE A 83 -14.54 -4.11 16.08
C PHE A 83 -13.86 -3.08 15.15
N ASN A 84 -12.82 -2.43 15.62
CA ASN A 84 -12.17 -1.36 14.87
C ASN A 84 -11.33 -1.82 13.68
N GLN A 85 -11.01 -3.11 13.59
CA GLN A 85 -10.27 -3.71 12.47
C GLN A 85 -9.11 -2.87 11.90
N GLY A 86 -8.50 -2.01 12.75
CA GLY A 86 -7.42 -1.09 12.36
C GLY A 86 -7.88 0.28 11.85
N THR A 87 -9.17 0.58 11.80
CA THR A 87 -9.67 1.88 11.29
C THR A 87 -9.23 3.08 12.12
N THR A 88 -8.92 2.90 13.41
CA THR A 88 -8.35 3.96 14.26
C THR A 88 -6.98 4.44 13.78
N GLN A 89 -6.19 3.58 13.15
CA GLN A 89 -4.90 3.98 12.57
C GLN A 89 -5.10 4.95 11.41
N PHE A 90 -6.14 4.73 10.65
CA PHE A 90 -6.58 5.61 9.59
C PHE A 90 -6.83 7.04 10.09
N ALA A 91 -7.65 7.19 11.14
CA ALA A 91 -7.96 8.51 11.70
C ALA A 91 -6.70 9.24 12.17
N LYS A 92 -5.73 8.53 12.73
CA LYS A 92 -4.44 9.11 13.13
C LYS A 92 -3.58 9.53 11.93
N ILE A 93 -3.45 8.67 10.93
CA ILE A 93 -2.64 8.94 9.75
C ILE A 93 -3.19 10.11 8.94
N SER A 94 -4.51 10.24 8.81
CA SER A 94 -5.15 11.34 8.07
C SER A 94 -4.83 12.72 8.62
N GLN A 95 -4.47 12.82 9.91
CA GLN A 95 -4.13 14.09 10.54
C GLN A 95 -2.79 14.65 10.08
N TYR A 96 -1.85 13.81 9.68
CA TYR A 96 -0.51 14.26 9.28
C TYR A 96 -0.12 13.91 7.84
N ILE A 97 -0.81 12.96 7.17
CA ILE A 97 -0.63 12.66 5.76
C ILE A 97 -1.76 13.31 4.94
N CYS A 98 -1.67 14.62 4.82
CA CYS A 98 -2.75 15.41 4.21
C CYS A 98 -2.74 15.42 2.68
N ASP A 99 -1.60 15.15 2.02
CA ASP A 99 -1.46 15.32 0.56
C ASP A 99 -1.68 14.05 -0.25
N ALA A 100 -1.74 12.88 0.41
CA ALA A 100 -1.99 11.63 -0.29
C ALA A 100 -3.42 11.57 -0.84
N ASN A 101 -3.57 11.06 -2.06
CA ASN A 101 -4.85 10.67 -2.62
C ASN A 101 -5.24 9.28 -2.10
N ILE A 102 -4.24 8.39 -2.01
CA ILE A 102 -4.42 7.02 -1.53
C ILE A 102 -3.40 6.76 -0.42
N ILE A 103 -3.86 6.17 0.68
CA ILE A 103 -3.02 5.68 1.78
C ILE A 103 -3.15 4.17 1.83
N LEU A 104 -2.03 3.47 1.68
CA LEU A 104 -1.93 2.01 1.76
C LEU A 104 -1.35 1.61 3.10
N HIS A 105 -2.06 0.77 3.84
CA HIS A 105 -1.65 0.26 5.15
C HIS A 105 -1.67 -1.27 5.15
N GLY A 106 -0.60 -1.88 5.61
CA GLY A 106 -0.45 -3.34 5.73
C GLY A 106 -0.55 -3.83 7.17
N HIS A 107 0.28 -4.80 7.55
CA HIS A 107 0.56 -5.34 8.89
C HIS A 107 -0.58 -6.11 9.56
N ILE A 108 -1.76 -5.55 9.64
CA ILE A 108 -2.86 -6.15 10.42
C ILE A 108 -3.63 -7.25 9.68
N HIS A 109 -3.28 -7.49 8.41
CA HIS A 109 -3.84 -8.55 7.56
C HIS A 109 -5.38 -8.52 7.49
N ARG A 110 -5.97 -7.33 7.42
CA ARG A 110 -7.39 -7.09 7.16
C ARG A 110 -7.54 -6.49 5.78
N GLU A 111 -8.75 -6.51 5.27
CA GLU A 111 -9.05 -5.92 3.96
C GLU A 111 -10.26 -5.02 4.08
N TRP A 112 -10.07 -3.75 3.79
CA TRP A 112 -11.15 -2.78 3.66
C TRP A 112 -10.68 -1.53 2.91
N ILE A 113 -11.64 -0.81 2.37
CA ILE A 113 -11.45 0.47 1.70
C ILE A 113 -12.37 1.48 2.37
N MET A 114 -11.83 2.62 2.71
CA MET A 114 -12.57 3.75 3.27
C MET A 114 -12.21 5.04 2.53
N THR A 115 -13.18 5.95 2.41
CA THR A 115 -12.98 7.26 1.78
C THR A 115 -13.37 8.36 2.77
N GLN A 116 -12.64 9.46 2.70
CA GLN A 116 -12.92 10.67 3.44
C GLN A 116 -12.88 11.86 2.51
N ASN A 117 -13.93 12.66 2.49
CA ASN A 117 -13.93 13.92 1.79
C ASN A 117 -13.25 15.01 2.62
N ARG A 118 -12.46 15.83 1.97
CA ARG A 118 -11.70 16.92 2.58
C ARG A 118 -12.08 18.23 1.93
N SER A 119 -12.20 19.28 2.75
CA SER A 119 -12.26 20.64 2.26
C SER A 119 -10.83 21.19 2.11
N ARG A 120 -10.52 21.74 0.96
CA ARG A 120 -9.20 22.23 0.59
C ARG A 120 -9.31 23.66 0.07
N ILE A 121 -8.22 24.39 0.16
CA ILE A 121 -8.08 25.72 -0.48
C ILE A 121 -6.87 25.72 -1.41
N SER A 122 -7.05 26.21 -2.61
CA SER A 122 -5.96 26.39 -3.57
C SER A 122 -5.10 27.59 -3.22
N ASN A 123 -3.89 27.69 -3.78
CA ASN A 123 -3.02 28.86 -3.64
C ASN A 123 -3.65 30.15 -4.21
N ARG A 124 -4.75 30.05 -4.95
CA ARG A 124 -5.52 31.18 -5.48
C ARG A 124 -6.74 31.52 -4.62
N GLY A 125 -6.88 30.90 -3.44
CA GLY A 125 -8.01 31.15 -2.54
C GLY A 125 -9.30 30.43 -2.92
N THR A 126 -9.30 29.57 -3.94
CA THR A 126 -10.50 28.82 -4.34
C THR A 126 -10.69 27.60 -3.43
N VAL A 127 -11.85 27.53 -2.78
CA VAL A 127 -12.24 26.37 -1.98
C VAL A 127 -12.73 25.25 -2.89
N TYR A 128 -12.28 24.03 -2.65
CA TYR A 128 -12.69 22.83 -3.36
C TYR A 128 -12.73 21.62 -2.43
N GLN A 129 -13.33 20.55 -2.88
CA GLN A 129 -13.34 19.27 -2.16
C GLN A 129 -12.56 18.22 -2.95
N ASP A 130 -11.83 17.40 -2.24
CA ASP A 130 -11.23 16.19 -2.77
C ASP A 130 -11.49 15.00 -1.85
N THR A 131 -11.16 13.80 -2.31
CA THR A 131 -11.33 12.57 -1.56
C THR A 131 -9.97 11.94 -1.26
N GLN A 132 -9.77 11.54 -0.03
CA GLN A 132 -8.66 10.68 0.38
C GLN A 132 -9.18 9.26 0.57
N THR A 133 -8.52 8.30 -0.05
CA THR A 133 -8.89 6.89 0.04
C THR A 133 -7.87 6.13 0.87
N PHE A 134 -8.36 5.36 1.80
CA PHE A 134 -7.56 4.47 2.63
C PHE A 134 -7.80 3.03 2.25
N VAL A 135 -6.74 2.27 2.18
CA VAL A 135 -6.76 0.88 1.81
C VAL A 135 -5.99 0.09 2.84
N GLN A 136 -6.69 -0.73 3.58
CA GLN A 136 -6.07 -1.76 4.38
C GLN A 136 -5.86 -2.98 3.50
N LEU A 137 -4.60 -3.37 3.34
CA LEU A 137 -4.22 -4.45 2.45
C LEU A 137 -4.33 -5.81 3.15
N PRO A 138 -4.84 -6.83 2.46
CA PRO A 138 -4.74 -8.21 2.90
C PRO A 138 -3.28 -8.68 2.90
N SER A 139 -3.04 -9.93 3.24
CA SER A 139 -1.73 -10.56 3.26
C SER A 139 -1.72 -11.83 2.41
N TYR A 140 -0.55 -12.24 1.96
CA TYR A 140 -0.36 -13.59 1.38
C TYR A 140 -0.06 -14.65 2.45
N LYS A 141 -0.01 -14.27 3.72
CA LYS A 141 0.25 -15.19 4.81
C LYS A 141 -1.04 -15.86 5.23
N ASP A 142 -1.10 -17.18 5.10
CA ASP A 142 -2.13 -17.99 5.71
C ASP A 142 -1.79 -18.21 7.20
N GLU A 143 -2.52 -17.51 8.06
CA GLU A 143 -2.33 -17.59 9.52
C GLU A 143 -3.31 -18.54 10.20
N PHE A 144 -4.26 -19.10 9.46
CA PHE A 144 -5.37 -19.86 10.01
C PHE A 144 -5.35 -21.36 9.62
N ALA A 145 -4.36 -21.81 8.83
CA ALA A 145 -4.27 -23.23 8.49
C ALA A 145 -4.16 -24.09 9.77
N ASP A 146 -5.13 -24.94 10.00
CA ASP A 146 -5.31 -25.71 11.24
C ASP A 146 -4.64 -27.08 11.21
N GLY A 147 -3.43 -27.15 10.69
CA GLY A 147 -2.64 -28.39 10.68
C GLY A 147 -3.04 -29.41 9.61
N TYR A 148 -3.96 -29.10 8.71
CA TYR A 148 -4.37 -29.98 7.61
C TYR A 148 -3.21 -30.33 6.65
N SER A 149 -2.16 -29.56 6.67
CA SER A 149 -0.93 -29.80 5.88
C SER A 149 0.15 -30.63 6.60
N GLY A 150 -0.18 -31.31 7.70
CA GLY A 150 0.78 -32.12 8.45
C GLY A 150 1.77 -31.33 9.32
N VAL A 151 1.61 -30.06 9.43
CA VAL A 151 2.39 -29.21 10.37
C VAL A 151 1.87 -29.45 11.78
N LYS A 152 2.74 -29.98 12.66
CA LYS A 152 2.38 -30.36 14.04
C LYS A 152 2.12 -29.17 14.98
N SER A 153 2.39 -27.95 14.58
CA SER A 153 2.11 -26.75 15.38
C SER A 153 0.87 -26.05 14.85
N ALA A 154 -0.08 -25.77 15.73
CA ALA A 154 -1.17 -24.89 15.41
C ALA A 154 -0.62 -23.54 14.90
N ASN A 155 -1.28 -22.94 13.91
CA ASN A 155 -0.91 -21.63 13.46
C ASN A 155 -1.16 -20.60 14.56
N TRP A 156 -0.31 -19.65 14.64
CA TRP A 156 -0.31 -18.57 15.63
C TRP A 156 -1.69 -17.89 15.81
N ALA A 157 -2.46 -17.75 14.72
CA ALA A 157 -3.80 -17.17 14.78
C ALA A 157 -4.81 -18.10 15.46
N VAL A 158 -4.73 -19.39 15.19
CA VAL A 158 -5.60 -20.43 15.81
C VAL A 158 -5.33 -20.52 17.31
N GLU A 159 -4.06 -20.57 17.72
CA GLU A 159 -3.67 -20.59 19.13
C GLU A 159 -4.20 -19.40 19.94
N ARG A 160 -4.43 -18.28 19.28
CA ARG A 160 -4.95 -17.04 19.90
C ARG A 160 -6.44 -16.80 19.67
N GLY A 161 -7.16 -17.76 19.14
CA GLY A 161 -8.58 -17.63 18.86
C GLY A 161 -8.91 -16.51 17.88
N MET A 162 -8.00 -16.19 16.96
CA MET A 162 -8.24 -15.16 15.95
C MET A 162 -9.08 -15.72 14.80
N ALA A 163 -9.94 -14.90 14.24
CA ALA A 163 -10.70 -15.24 13.04
C ALA A 163 -9.79 -15.34 11.80
N PRO A 164 -10.16 -16.16 10.80
CA PRO A 164 -9.51 -16.16 9.50
C PRO A 164 -9.37 -14.77 8.92
N LYS A 165 -8.28 -14.53 8.21
CA LYS A 165 -8.00 -13.24 7.58
C LYS A 165 -7.98 -13.37 6.05
N PRO A 166 -8.32 -12.32 5.31
CA PRO A 166 -8.30 -12.36 3.85
C PRO A 166 -6.89 -12.56 3.33
N ILE A 167 -6.74 -13.49 2.37
CA ILE A 167 -5.49 -13.74 1.66
C ILE A 167 -5.61 -13.12 0.28
N GLY A 168 -4.58 -12.40 -0.16
CA GLY A 168 -4.54 -11.81 -1.50
C GLY A 168 -3.89 -10.45 -1.58
N ALA A 169 -4.26 -9.71 -2.61
CA ALA A 169 -3.77 -8.37 -2.92
C ALA A 169 -4.90 -7.49 -3.44
N MET A 170 -4.57 -6.24 -3.74
CA MET A 170 -5.48 -5.28 -4.35
C MET A 170 -4.92 -4.82 -5.70
N TRP A 171 -5.80 -4.74 -6.70
CA TRP A 171 -5.53 -4.05 -7.95
C TRP A 171 -5.86 -2.57 -7.82
N LEU A 172 -4.93 -1.71 -8.20
CA LEU A 172 -5.15 -0.30 -8.42
C LEU A 172 -5.19 -0.04 -9.92
N LYS A 173 -6.38 0.13 -10.48
CA LYS A 173 -6.58 0.53 -11.86
C LYS A 173 -6.56 2.04 -11.96
N ILE A 174 -5.73 2.60 -12.83
CA ILE A 174 -5.58 4.05 -13.00
C ILE A 174 -6.06 4.44 -14.38
N PHE A 175 -6.91 5.44 -14.43
CA PHE A 175 -7.49 5.98 -15.66
C PHE A 175 -7.12 7.45 -15.82
N PHE A 176 -6.85 7.85 -17.05
CA PHE A 176 -6.67 9.24 -17.40
C PHE A 176 -8.00 9.79 -17.91
N ASP A 177 -8.69 10.56 -17.09
CA ASP A 177 -9.96 11.18 -17.43
C ASP A 177 -9.79 12.69 -17.58
N ARG A 178 -10.00 13.20 -18.80
CA ARG A 178 -9.82 14.61 -19.18
C ARG A 178 -8.42 15.13 -18.78
N ASP A 179 -8.32 15.81 -17.65
CA ASP A 179 -7.10 16.46 -17.14
C ASP A 179 -6.68 15.95 -15.76
N ARG A 180 -7.21 14.78 -15.34
CA ARG A 180 -6.92 14.18 -14.02
C ARG A 180 -6.76 12.68 -14.11
N LEU A 181 -6.07 12.12 -13.11
CA LEU A 181 -6.06 10.69 -12.88
C LEU A 181 -7.21 10.34 -11.94
N THR A 182 -7.99 9.35 -12.36
CA THR A 182 -8.98 8.66 -11.53
C THR A 182 -8.52 7.24 -11.30
N PHE A 183 -9.09 6.56 -10.32
CA PHE A 183 -8.69 5.18 -10.02
C PHE A 183 -9.87 4.36 -9.52
N ALA A 184 -9.74 3.04 -9.68
CA ALA A 184 -10.58 2.04 -9.05
C ALA A 184 -9.70 1.04 -8.28
N LEU A 185 -10.24 0.51 -7.19
CA LEU A 185 -9.62 -0.50 -6.36
C LEU A 185 -10.45 -1.77 -6.43
N GLU A 186 -9.80 -2.88 -6.73
CA GLU A 186 -10.45 -4.18 -6.86
C GLU A 186 -9.59 -5.23 -6.14
N ARG A 187 -10.25 -6.22 -5.55
CA ARG A 187 -9.55 -7.36 -4.98
C ARG A 187 -8.88 -8.17 -6.09
N ALA A 188 -7.62 -8.50 -5.92
CA ALA A 188 -6.95 -9.49 -6.76
C ALA A 188 -7.38 -10.89 -6.30
N GLN A 189 -8.09 -11.60 -7.18
CA GLN A 189 -8.48 -13.00 -6.99
C GLN A 189 -7.32 -13.92 -7.30
#